data_fe9325e2e0e146adb7eadf89c7d480d8
#
_entry.id   fe9325e2e0e146adb7eadf89c7d480d8
#
_cell.length_a   1.000
_cell.length_b   1.000
_cell.length_c   1.000
_cell.angle_alpha   90.00
_cell.angle_beta   90.00
_cell.angle_gamma   90.00
#
_symmetry.space_group_name_H-M   'P 1'
#
loop_
_entity.id
_entity.type
_entity.pdbx_description
1 polymer ?
#
loop_
_entity_poly.entity_id
_entity_poly.type
_entity_poly.pdbx_seq_one_letter_code
_entity_poly.pdbx_strand_id
1 'polypeptide(L)'
;MVQSINSTQKIEETDGLPMPKRIWAVVSVGFALCMSVLDINIVNIVLPTLSHDFGTSPAVTTWIINGYQLAIVISLLSFSALGEIIGYRKVFLSGIGLFCITSLICALSDSFWTLTVARIFQGFSASAITSVNTAQLRYIYPKSQIGRGMGINAMVVAISGG
;
A
#
# COMPACT_ATOMS: atom_id res chain seq x y z
N MET A 1 -29.60 36.40 0.89
CA MET A 1 -29.33 35.74 -0.39
C MET A 1 -27.82 35.69 -0.74
N VAL A 2 -27.09 36.82 -0.62
CA VAL A 2 -25.63 36.85 -0.92
C VAL A 2 -24.78 36.06 0.07
N GLN A 3 -25.13 35.97 1.36
CA GLN A 3 -24.43 35.19 2.37
C GLN A 3 -24.57 33.66 2.17
N SER A 4 -25.68 33.17 1.62
CA SER A 4 -25.89 31.75 1.34
C SER A 4 -25.05 31.28 0.15
N ILE A 5 -24.83 32.13 -0.85
CA ILE A 5 -23.99 31.84 -2.01
C ILE A 5 -22.52 31.74 -1.59
N ASN A 6 -22.05 32.63 -0.70
CA ASN A 6 -20.67 32.60 -0.20
C ASN A 6 -20.37 31.38 0.69
N SER A 7 -21.35 30.90 1.47
CA SER A 7 -21.19 29.71 2.28
C SER A 7 -21.14 28.40 1.43
N THR A 8 -21.93 28.36 0.36
CA THR A 8 -21.93 27.23 -0.58
C THR A 8 -20.64 27.17 -1.39
N GLN A 9 -20.13 28.31 -1.87
CA GLN A 9 -18.82 28.38 -2.53
C GLN A 9 -17.67 28.02 -1.59
N LYS A 10 -17.71 28.41 -0.31
CA LYS A 10 -16.69 28.10 0.68
C LYS A 10 -16.70 26.62 1.07
N ILE A 11 -17.84 25.93 0.98
CA ILE A 11 -17.95 24.49 1.20
C ILE A 11 -17.39 23.71 -0.01
N GLU A 12 -17.57 24.21 -1.24
CA GLU A 12 -16.97 23.59 -2.43
C GLU A 12 -15.45 23.74 -2.50
N GLU A 13 -14.88 24.84 -1.99
CA GLU A 13 -13.42 25.03 -1.94
C GLU A 13 -12.69 24.12 -0.94
N THR A 14 -13.40 23.54 0.03
CA THR A 14 -12.81 22.66 1.06
C THR A 14 -13.00 21.15 0.76
N ASP A 15 -13.69 20.77 -0.31
CA ASP A 15 -13.94 19.36 -0.65
C ASP A 15 -12.80 18.80 -1.54
N GLY A 16 -11.81 18.14 -0.91
CA GLY A 16 -10.67 17.54 -1.55
C GLY A 16 -9.43 18.44 -1.66
N LEU A 17 -8.31 17.87 -2.12
CA LEU A 17 -7.06 18.61 -2.32
C LEU A 17 -7.11 19.49 -3.57
N PRO A 18 -6.48 20.69 -3.56
CA PRO A 18 -6.35 21.54 -4.75
C PRO A 18 -5.57 20.80 -5.85
N MET A 19 -5.90 21.09 -7.12
CA MET A 19 -5.44 20.35 -8.31
C MET A 19 -3.94 19.98 -8.33
N PRO A 20 -2.97 20.89 -8.09
CA PRO A 20 -1.56 20.49 -8.17
C PRO A 20 -1.17 19.48 -7.08
N LYS A 21 -1.66 19.63 -5.85
CA LYS A 21 -1.38 18.71 -4.75
C LYS A 21 -2.10 17.36 -4.92
N ARG A 22 -3.29 17.38 -5.52
CA ARG A 22 -4.06 16.16 -5.81
C ARG A 22 -3.32 15.22 -6.73
N ILE A 23 -2.75 15.74 -7.83
CA ILE A 23 -2.04 14.92 -8.82
C ILE A 23 -0.86 14.20 -8.14
N TRP A 24 -0.04 14.92 -7.39
CA TRP A 24 1.09 14.32 -6.68
C TRP A 24 0.66 13.28 -5.63
N ALA A 25 -0.44 13.54 -4.92
CA ALA A 25 -0.97 12.58 -3.96
C ALA A 25 -1.47 11.30 -4.65
N VAL A 26 -2.20 11.41 -5.75
CA VAL A 26 -2.69 10.27 -6.53
C VAL A 26 -1.55 9.45 -7.12
N VAL A 27 -0.54 10.13 -7.68
CA VAL A 27 0.65 9.46 -8.24
C VAL A 27 1.41 8.72 -7.14
N SER A 28 1.60 9.32 -5.97
CA SER A 28 2.29 8.68 -4.84
C SER A 28 1.55 7.44 -4.34
N VAL A 29 0.23 7.52 -4.19
CA VAL A 29 -0.61 6.40 -3.76
C VAL A 29 -0.62 5.30 -4.81
N GLY A 30 -0.80 5.65 -6.09
CA GLY A 30 -0.79 4.69 -7.19
C GLY A 30 0.56 3.98 -7.32
N PHE A 31 1.66 4.72 -7.19
CA PHE A 31 3.01 4.14 -7.24
C PHE A 31 3.27 3.17 -6.08
N ALA A 32 2.87 3.53 -4.85
CA ALA A 32 3.04 2.67 -3.69
C ALA A 32 2.24 1.35 -3.82
N LEU A 33 1.02 1.43 -4.36
CA LEU A 33 0.22 0.23 -4.64
C LEU A 33 0.83 -0.64 -5.74
N CYS A 34 1.25 -0.02 -6.84
CA CYS A 34 1.92 -0.71 -7.94
C CYS A 34 3.16 -1.48 -7.44
N MET A 35 4.00 -0.84 -6.64
CA MET A 35 5.17 -1.47 -6.02
C MET A 35 4.77 -2.66 -5.14
N SER A 36 3.73 -2.52 -4.32
CA SER A 36 3.26 -3.62 -3.45
C SER A 36 2.72 -4.82 -4.24
N VAL A 37 2.00 -4.58 -5.34
CA VAL A 37 1.46 -5.66 -6.19
C VAL A 37 2.57 -6.34 -6.99
N LEU A 38 3.49 -5.58 -7.57
CA LEU A 38 4.65 -6.12 -8.28
C LEU A 38 5.54 -6.97 -7.37
N ASP A 39 5.73 -6.55 -6.13
CA ASP A 39 6.50 -7.28 -5.13
C ASP A 39 5.96 -8.69 -4.87
N ILE A 40 4.64 -8.84 -4.78
CA ILE A 40 3.97 -10.15 -4.63
C ILE A 40 4.23 -11.02 -5.87
N ASN A 41 4.07 -10.46 -7.06
CA ASN A 41 4.20 -11.20 -8.32
C ASN A 41 5.64 -11.65 -8.57
N ILE A 42 6.61 -10.79 -8.29
CA ILE A 42 8.04 -11.13 -8.45
C ILE A 42 8.39 -12.36 -7.60
N VAL A 43 7.94 -12.41 -6.35
CA VAL A 43 8.25 -13.55 -5.46
C VAL A 43 7.61 -14.85 -5.94
N ASN A 44 6.37 -14.79 -6.44
CA ASN A 44 5.73 -15.97 -7.01
C ASN A 44 6.52 -16.55 -8.19
N ILE A 45 7.09 -15.70 -9.04
CA ILE A 45 7.90 -16.13 -10.19
C ILE A 45 9.25 -16.71 -9.76
N VAL A 46 9.88 -16.12 -8.75
CA VAL A 46 11.23 -16.50 -8.30
C VAL A 46 11.20 -17.68 -7.30
N LEU A 47 10.03 -18.07 -6.81
CA LEU A 47 9.88 -19.14 -5.81
C LEU A 47 10.60 -20.46 -6.15
N PRO A 48 10.54 -20.99 -7.40
CA PRO A 48 11.27 -22.20 -7.76
C PRO A 48 12.80 -22.03 -7.66
N THR A 49 13.31 -20.87 -8.07
CA THR A 49 14.73 -20.54 -7.98
C THR A 49 15.18 -20.47 -6.53
N LEU A 50 14.43 -19.81 -5.67
CA LEU A 50 14.69 -19.71 -4.23
C LEU A 50 14.71 -21.10 -3.55
N SER A 51 13.80 -21.99 -3.96
CA SER A 51 13.78 -23.37 -3.45
C SER A 51 15.08 -24.12 -3.78
N HIS A 52 15.58 -23.94 -4.98
CA HIS A 52 16.84 -24.55 -5.43
C HIS A 52 18.05 -23.92 -4.70
N ASP A 53 18.13 -22.61 -4.65
CA ASP A 53 19.29 -21.89 -4.10
C ASP A 53 19.43 -22.08 -2.58
N PHE A 54 18.32 -22.13 -1.85
CA PHE A 54 18.33 -22.39 -0.41
C PHE A 54 18.33 -23.88 -0.05
N GLY A 55 18.26 -24.78 -1.03
CA GLY A 55 18.22 -26.24 -0.81
C GLY A 55 17.01 -26.67 0.03
N THR A 56 15.89 -25.95 -0.07
CA THR A 56 14.66 -26.20 0.68
C THR A 56 13.59 -26.81 -0.20
N SER A 57 12.65 -27.55 0.40
CA SER A 57 11.51 -28.06 -0.37
C SER A 57 10.57 -26.92 -0.81
N PRO A 58 9.86 -27.03 -1.95
CA PRO A 58 8.90 -26.03 -2.41
C PRO A 58 7.83 -25.70 -1.34
N ALA A 59 7.40 -26.68 -0.56
CA ALA A 59 6.45 -26.49 0.52
C ALA A 59 6.99 -25.57 1.64
N VAL A 60 8.29 -25.70 1.98
CA VAL A 60 8.94 -24.81 2.95
C VAL A 60 9.14 -23.42 2.38
N THR A 61 9.57 -23.33 1.12
CA THR A 61 9.80 -22.02 0.46
C THR A 61 8.50 -21.20 0.33
N THR A 62 7.35 -21.84 0.20
CA THR A 62 6.04 -21.18 0.18
C THR A 62 5.76 -20.38 1.47
N TRP A 63 6.41 -20.72 2.59
CA TRP A 63 6.26 -19.91 3.82
C TRP A 63 6.77 -18.48 3.70
N ILE A 64 7.65 -18.17 2.75
CA ILE A 64 8.08 -16.81 2.42
C ILE A 64 6.87 -15.97 2.00
N ILE A 65 6.00 -16.55 1.15
CA ILE A 65 4.76 -15.89 0.69
C ILE A 65 3.70 -15.88 1.78
N ASN A 66 3.48 -17.01 2.43
CA ASN A 66 2.46 -17.15 3.47
C ASN A 66 2.73 -16.23 4.66
N GLY A 67 3.99 -16.11 5.09
CA GLY A 67 4.38 -15.19 6.17
C GLY A 67 4.06 -13.74 5.85
N TYR A 68 4.34 -13.30 4.63
CA TYR A 68 3.98 -11.98 4.13
C TYR A 68 2.45 -11.76 4.14
N GLN A 69 1.68 -12.71 3.60
CA GLN A 69 0.22 -12.57 3.54
C GLN A 69 -0.43 -12.60 4.93
N LEU A 70 0.03 -13.46 5.82
CA LEU A 70 -0.44 -13.51 7.21
C LEU A 70 -0.18 -12.18 7.93
N ALA A 71 1.01 -11.60 7.75
CA ALA A 71 1.34 -10.30 8.33
C ALA A 71 0.38 -9.19 7.84
N ILE A 72 0.04 -9.19 6.54
CA ILE A 72 -0.96 -8.26 6.00
C ILE A 72 -2.32 -8.45 6.69
N VAL A 73 -2.84 -9.67 6.71
CA VAL A 73 -4.19 -9.95 7.23
C VAL A 73 -4.32 -9.58 8.70
N ILE A 74 -3.35 -9.99 9.52
CA ILE A 74 -3.36 -9.73 10.96
C ILE A 74 -3.27 -8.24 11.29
N SER A 75 -2.50 -7.48 10.53
CA SER A 75 -2.22 -6.08 10.83
C SER A 75 -3.14 -5.07 10.12
N LEU A 76 -3.94 -5.50 9.14
CA LEU A 76 -4.76 -4.62 8.31
C LEU A 76 -5.71 -3.73 9.14
N LEU A 77 -6.45 -4.33 10.07
CA LEU A 77 -7.39 -3.61 10.93
C LEU A 77 -6.66 -2.71 11.93
N SER A 78 -5.54 -3.19 12.48
CA SER A 78 -4.73 -2.44 13.43
C SER A 78 -4.16 -1.16 12.82
N PHE A 79 -3.63 -1.23 11.59
CA PHE A 79 -3.14 -0.05 10.90
C PHE A 79 -4.25 0.87 10.41
N SER A 80 -5.43 0.35 10.09
CA SER A 80 -6.60 1.17 9.80
C SER A 80 -7.02 2.00 11.01
N ALA A 81 -7.15 1.37 12.18
CA ALA A 81 -7.46 2.05 13.43
C ALA A 81 -6.35 3.04 13.85
N LEU A 82 -5.09 2.66 13.67
CA LEU A 82 -3.95 3.55 13.92
C LEU A 82 -4.01 4.79 13.02
N GLY A 83 -4.43 4.63 11.77
CA GLY A 83 -4.62 5.73 10.83
C GLY A 83 -5.66 6.74 11.30
N GLU A 84 -6.72 6.30 11.99
CA GLU A 84 -7.72 7.18 12.60
C GLU A 84 -7.15 8.00 13.78
N ILE A 85 -6.27 7.39 14.58
CA ILE A 85 -5.70 8.00 15.78
C ILE A 85 -4.57 8.98 15.44
N ILE A 86 -3.56 8.54 14.69
CA ILE A 86 -2.34 9.33 14.42
C ILE A 86 -2.34 10.05 13.08
N GLY A 87 -3.34 9.75 12.23
CA GLY A 87 -3.52 10.32 10.89
C GLY A 87 -3.03 9.43 9.77
N TYR A 88 -3.86 9.25 8.75
CA TYR A 88 -3.63 8.36 7.59
C TYR A 88 -2.33 8.65 6.84
N ARG A 89 -1.96 9.94 6.72
CA ARG A 89 -0.73 10.34 6.04
C ARG A 89 0.53 9.83 6.75
N LYS A 90 0.54 9.85 8.07
CA LYS A 90 1.71 9.38 8.86
C LYS A 90 1.86 7.88 8.74
N VAL A 91 0.75 7.11 8.85
CA VAL A 91 0.75 5.65 8.68
C VAL A 91 1.21 5.27 7.28
N PHE A 92 0.73 5.96 6.26
CA PHE A 92 1.13 5.73 4.87
C PHE A 92 2.63 5.97 4.64
N LEU A 93 3.16 7.10 5.09
CA LEU A 93 4.58 7.43 4.91
C LEU A 93 5.50 6.50 5.70
N SER A 94 5.12 6.12 6.93
CA SER A 94 5.86 5.12 7.71
C SER A 94 5.81 3.74 7.05
N GLY A 95 4.67 3.37 6.46
CA GLY A 95 4.52 2.16 5.66
C GLY A 95 5.47 2.11 4.48
N ILE A 96 5.54 3.20 3.69
CA ILE A 96 6.48 3.29 2.55
C ILE A 96 7.93 3.21 3.03
N GLY A 97 8.30 3.94 4.07
CA GLY A 97 9.65 3.90 4.61
C GLY A 97 10.06 2.50 5.06
N LEU A 98 9.19 1.83 5.81
CA LEU A 98 9.42 0.45 6.25
C LEU A 98 9.47 -0.52 5.06
N PHE A 99 8.61 -0.34 4.06
CA PHE A 99 8.60 -1.14 2.84
C PHE A 99 9.93 -1.05 2.07
N CYS A 100 10.48 0.14 1.92
CA CYS A 100 11.78 0.35 1.26
C CYS A 100 12.92 -0.33 2.04
N ILE A 101 12.95 -0.21 3.36
CA ILE A 101 13.97 -0.82 4.20
C ILE A 101 13.88 -2.35 4.13
N THR A 102 12.70 -2.91 4.29
CA THR A 102 12.50 -4.37 4.26
C THR A 102 12.73 -4.95 2.87
N SER A 103 12.39 -4.21 1.80
CA SER A 103 12.71 -4.59 0.43
C SER A 103 14.22 -4.66 0.19
N LEU A 104 14.99 -3.71 0.72
CA LEU A 104 16.44 -3.74 0.67
C LEU A 104 17.00 -4.94 1.45
N ILE A 105 16.48 -5.24 2.64
CA ILE A 105 16.88 -6.42 3.41
C ILE A 105 16.57 -7.72 2.65
N CYS A 106 15.41 -7.81 1.99
CA CYS A 106 15.05 -8.95 1.15
C CYS A 106 16.05 -9.12 -0.01
N ALA A 107 16.44 -8.02 -0.67
CA ALA A 107 17.39 -8.05 -1.78
C ALA A 107 18.82 -8.47 -1.37
N LEU A 108 19.20 -8.23 -0.12
CA LEU A 108 20.51 -8.55 0.45
C LEU A 108 20.50 -9.85 1.27
N SER A 109 19.40 -10.60 1.28
CA SER A 109 19.29 -11.79 2.11
C SER A 109 19.92 -13.01 1.45
N ASP A 110 20.89 -13.62 2.13
CA ASP A 110 21.59 -14.85 1.70
C ASP A 110 21.04 -16.11 2.38
N SER A 111 19.97 -15.99 3.17
CA SER A 111 19.41 -17.08 3.96
C SER A 111 17.89 -17.12 3.87
N PHE A 112 17.34 -18.34 3.79
CA PHE A 112 15.89 -18.58 3.86
C PHE A 112 15.22 -17.87 5.06
N TRP A 113 15.81 -17.98 6.24
CA TRP A 113 15.24 -17.40 7.46
C TRP A 113 15.25 -15.85 7.43
N THR A 114 16.37 -15.27 6.99
CA THR A 114 16.49 -13.82 6.85
C THR A 114 15.46 -13.28 5.86
N LEU A 115 15.31 -13.95 4.71
CA LEU A 115 14.31 -13.59 3.71
C LEU A 115 12.89 -13.71 4.26
N THR A 116 12.57 -14.82 4.95
CA THR A 116 11.22 -15.03 5.50
C THR A 116 10.87 -13.97 6.54
N VAL A 117 11.78 -13.67 7.46
CA VAL A 117 11.55 -12.62 8.48
C VAL A 117 11.41 -11.25 7.84
N ALA A 118 12.28 -10.90 6.89
CA ALA A 118 12.17 -9.64 6.16
C ALA A 118 10.83 -9.52 5.43
N ARG A 119 10.32 -10.61 4.85
CA ARG A 119 9.01 -10.68 4.20
C ARG A 119 7.84 -10.48 5.17
N ILE A 120 7.92 -10.99 6.37
CA ILE A 120 6.91 -10.73 7.40
C ILE A 120 6.85 -9.21 7.71
N PHE A 121 7.99 -8.57 7.94
CA PHE A 121 8.04 -7.12 8.17
C PHE A 121 7.59 -6.32 6.94
N GLN A 122 7.90 -6.80 5.74
CA GLN A 122 7.41 -6.20 4.50
C GLN A 122 5.89 -6.33 4.37
N GLY A 123 5.29 -7.44 4.82
CA GLY A 123 3.85 -7.61 4.94
C GLY A 123 3.19 -6.59 5.86
N PHE A 124 3.78 -6.31 7.03
CA PHE A 124 3.30 -5.23 7.90
C PHE A 124 3.34 -3.87 7.21
N SER A 125 4.40 -3.56 6.47
CA SER A 125 4.51 -2.29 5.75
C SER A 125 3.50 -2.19 4.60
N ALA A 126 3.29 -3.25 3.85
CA ALA A 126 2.27 -3.32 2.80
C ALA A 126 0.85 -3.14 3.36
N SER A 127 0.58 -3.74 4.53
CA SER A 127 -0.67 -3.57 5.26
C SER A 127 -0.89 -2.10 5.68
N ALA A 128 0.14 -1.42 6.19
CA ALA A 128 0.05 0.00 6.54
C ALA A 128 -0.28 0.88 5.31
N ILE A 129 0.27 0.55 4.14
CA ILE A 129 -0.03 1.26 2.89
C ILE A 129 -1.46 0.99 2.44
N THR A 130 -1.88 -0.28 2.38
CA THR A 130 -3.18 -0.67 1.82
C THR A 130 -4.36 -0.33 2.73
N SER A 131 -4.20 -0.47 4.06
CA SER A 131 -5.25 -0.18 5.04
C SER A 131 -5.75 1.26 5.00
N VAL A 132 -4.84 2.21 4.76
CA VAL A 132 -5.17 3.65 4.74
C VAL A 132 -5.47 4.18 3.33
N ASN A 133 -5.28 3.38 2.29
CA ASN A 133 -5.43 3.79 0.90
C ASN A 133 -6.83 4.36 0.59
N THR A 134 -7.89 3.62 0.93
CA THR A 134 -9.28 4.04 0.69
C THR A 134 -9.63 5.33 1.45
N ALA A 135 -9.14 5.47 2.68
CA ALA A 135 -9.34 6.68 3.47
C ALA A 135 -8.61 7.88 2.86
N GLN A 136 -7.38 7.68 2.35
CA GLN A 136 -6.64 8.73 1.64
C GLN A 136 -7.33 9.16 0.35
N LEU A 137 -7.88 8.23 -0.43
CA LEU A 137 -8.62 8.58 -1.64
C LEU A 137 -9.83 9.48 -1.33
N ARG A 138 -10.56 9.22 -0.23
CA ARG A 138 -11.66 10.07 0.23
C ARG A 138 -11.20 11.47 0.65
N TYR A 139 -9.96 11.61 1.12
CA TYR A 139 -9.38 12.90 1.49
C TYR A 139 -8.83 13.66 0.26
N ILE A 140 -8.31 12.93 -0.73
CA ILE A 140 -7.69 13.50 -1.94
C ILE A 140 -8.75 13.98 -2.93
N TYR A 141 -9.83 13.18 -3.12
CA TYR A 141 -10.87 13.47 -4.11
C TYR A 141 -12.09 14.17 -3.48
N PRO A 142 -12.71 15.13 -4.21
CA PRO A 142 -14.03 15.65 -3.85
C PRO A 142 -15.06 14.53 -3.83
N LYS A 143 -16.10 14.64 -3.02
CA LYS A 143 -17.18 13.65 -2.90
C LYS A 143 -17.79 13.24 -4.24
N SER A 144 -17.93 14.19 -5.17
CA SER A 144 -18.44 13.97 -6.53
C SER A 144 -17.51 13.13 -7.42
N GLN A 145 -16.22 13.02 -7.10
CA GLN A 145 -15.20 12.34 -7.92
C GLN A 145 -14.59 11.11 -7.25
N ILE A 146 -15.04 10.71 -6.07
CA ILE A 146 -14.51 9.54 -5.33
C ILE A 146 -14.61 8.27 -6.17
N GLY A 147 -15.73 8.05 -6.87
CA GLY A 147 -15.90 6.89 -7.75
C GLY A 147 -14.85 6.81 -8.86
N ARG A 148 -14.48 7.95 -9.44
CA ARG A 148 -13.40 8.03 -10.44
C ARG A 148 -12.03 7.70 -9.81
N GLY A 149 -11.77 8.21 -8.61
CA GLY A 149 -10.54 7.90 -7.86
C GLY A 149 -10.41 6.42 -7.54
N MET A 150 -11.49 5.78 -7.08
CA MET A 150 -11.55 4.35 -6.82
C MET A 150 -11.36 3.53 -8.10
N GLY A 151 -11.96 3.96 -9.23
CA GLY A 151 -11.79 3.32 -10.53
C GLY A 151 -10.34 3.35 -11.03
N ILE A 152 -9.66 4.49 -10.91
CA ILE A 152 -8.23 4.62 -11.27
C ILE A 152 -7.38 3.71 -10.38
N ASN A 153 -7.67 3.66 -9.07
CA ASN A 153 -6.96 2.81 -8.13
C ASN A 153 -7.12 1.32 -8.47
N ALA A 154 -8.34 0.88 -8.76
CA ALA A 154 -8.62 -0.49 -9.20
C ALA A 154 -7.89 -0.83 -10.51
N MET A 155 -7.81 0.13 -11.43
CA MET A 155 -7.10 -0.02 -12.71
C MET A 155 -5.59 -0.20 -12.50
N VAL A 156 -4.98 0.58 -11.59
CA VAL A 156 -3.56 0.44 -11.22
C VAL A 156 -3.29 -0.95 -10.66
N VAL A 157 -4.13 -1.44 -9.75
CA VAL A 157 -4.00 -2.78 -9.16
C VAL A 157 -4.15 -3.86 -10.23
N ALA A 158 -5.14 -3.75 -11.13
CA ALA A 158 -5.37 -4.72 -12.20
C ALA A 158 -4.21 -4.80 -13.20
N ILE A 159 -3.65 -3.65 -13.62
CA ILE A 159 -2.52 -3.60 -14.55
C ILE A 159 -1.23 -4.12 -13.89
N SER A 160 -1.06 -3.89 -12.59
CA SER A 160 0.13 -4.34 -11.87
C SER A 160 0.07 -5.81 -11.47
N GLY A 161 -1.12 -6.41 -11.44
CA GLY A 161 -1.36 -7.79 -11.00
C GLY A 161 -1.51 -8.81 -12.13
N GLY A 162 -1.66 -8.36 -13.37
CA GLY A 162 -1.78 -9.20 -14.57
C GLY A 162 -0.49 -9.30 -15.32
#